data_08c5cf7fc8a6646fa5da0d3ad70fe524
#
_entry.id   08c5cf7fc8a6646fa5da0d3ad70fe524
#
_cell.length_a   1.000
_cell.length_b   1.000
_cell.length_c   1.000
_cell.angle_alpha   90.00
_cell.angle_beta   90.00
_cell.angle_gamma   90.00
#
_symmetry.space_group_name_H-M   'P 1'
#
loop_
_entity.id
_entity.type
_entity.pdbx_description
1 polymer ?
#
loop_
_entity_poly.entity_id
_entity_poly.type
_entity_poly.pdbx_seq_one_letter_code
_entity_poly.pdbx_strand_id
1 'polypeptide(L)'
;MSNEPKFPPRRTRRSVALAVAALIAAAPVAAAANECYGPAEYEAEQALRLQSELTVIAYGCPTPPGMPPLPVQYGAFVKTHQKQFAQWQGTLRTHLRRTLGGNVDRHFDNLASLISNQLSNRHALVSPQTYCEAEMARFGQLVAMKPDELLRQVRDNSVVRMSTRPPCRPIEVELREPEVVQAGLRILP
;
A
#
# COMPACT_ATOMS: atom_id res chain seq x y z
N MET A 1 -75.52 47.90 2.10
CA MET A 1 -74.29 48.14 1.33
C MET A 1 -73.23 47.26 1.95
N SER A 2 -73.03 46.06 1.41
CA SER A 2 -72.14 45.04 1.96
C SER A 2 -70.79 45.11 1.23
N ASN A 3 -69.73 45.33 1.95
CA ASN A 3 -68.35 45.34 1.42
C ASN A 3 -67.74 43.97 1.67
N GLU A 4 -67.56 43.21 0.61
CA GLU A 4 -66.80 41.92 0.62
C GLU A 4 -65.31 42.16 0.35
N PRO A 5 -64.40 41.61 1.13
CA PRO A 5 -62.98 41.72 0.84
C PRO A 5 -62.55 40.68 -0.20
N LYS A 6 -62.01 41.13 -1.32
CA LYS A 6 -61.38 40.34 -2.38
C LYS A 6 -60.05 39.77 -1.88
N PHE A 7 -59.93 38.46 -1.76
CA PHE A 7 -58.65 37.73 -1.56
C PHE A 7 -57.89 37.58 -2.91
N PRO A 8 -56.58 37.83 -2.93
CA PRO A 8 -55.77 37.60 -4.13
C PRO A 8 -55.48 36.09 -4.29
N PRO A 9 -55.27 35.62 -5.55
CA PRO A 9 -55.10 34.19 -5.83
C PRO A 9 -53.75 33.66 -5.32
N ARG A 10 -53.79 32.49 -4.68
CA ARG A 10 -52.64 31.68 -4.27
C ARG A 10 -51.80 31.32 -5.50
N ARG A 11 -50.66 31.97 -5.74
CA ARG A 11 -49.65 31.53 -6.71
C ARG A 11 -48.87 30.36 -6.13
N THR A 12 -48.95 29.32 -6.84
CA THR A 12 -48.29 28.01 -6.81
C THR A 12 -46.85 27.98 -6.28
N ARG A 13 -46.68 27.33 -5.11
CA ARG A 13 -45.42 26.94 -4.50
C ARG A 13 -44.84 25.61 -5.09
N ARG A 14 -45.00 25.35 -6.39
CA ARG A 14 -44.60 24.04 -6.97
C ARG A 14 -43.26 24.04 -7.68
N SER A 15 -42.57 25.18 -7.83
CA SER A 15 -41.35 25.27 -8.66
C SER A 15 -40.03 25.33 -7.88
N VAL A 16 -40.04 25.40 -6.54
CA VAL A 16 -38.81 25.52 -5.73
C VAL A 16 -38.32 24.16 -5.21
N ALA A 17 -39.16 23.16 -5.16
CA ALA A 17 -38.80 21.85 -4.58
C ALA A 17 -37.94 20.96 -5.51
N LEU A 18 -37.90 21.24 -6.82
CA LEU A 18 -37.16 20.42 -7.81
C LEU A 18 -35.69 20.86 -8.00
N ALA A 19 -35.33 22.08 -7.60
CA ALA A 19 -33.95 22.58 -7.76
C ALA A 19 -32.99 22.16 -6.62
N VAL A 20 -33.52 21.78 -5.45
CA VAL A 20 -32.71 21.39 -4.30
C VAL A 20 -32.32 19.91 -4.33
N ALA A 21 -33.08 19.05 -4.99
CA ALA A 21 -32.80 17.63 -5.06
C ALA A 21 -31.60 17.26 -5.99
N ALA A 22 -31.24 18.12 -6.93
CA ALA A 22 -30.15 17.87 -7.88
C ALA A 22 -28.73 18.15 -7.34
N LEU A 23 -28.61 18.86 -6.23
CA LEU A 23 -27.31 19.27 -5.63
C LEU A 23 -26.76 18.28 -4.61
N ILE A 24 -27.53 17.29 -4.18
CA ILE A 24 -27.10 16.34 -3.13
C ILE A 24 -26.41 15.09 -3.69
N ALA A 25 -26.52 14.82 -4.99
CA ALA A 25 -26.02 13.58 -5.59
C ALA A 25 -24.53 13.60 -6.00
N ALA A 26 -23.81 14.74 -5.94
CA ALA A 26 -22.44 14.87 -6.43
C ALA A 26 -21.35 14.86 -5.33
N ALA A 27 -21.69 14.77 -4.06
CA ALA A 27 -20.76 14.98 -2.96
C ALA A 27 -19.98 13.74 -2.43
N PRO A 28 -20.33 12.45 -2.64
CA PRO A 28 -19.64 11.36 -1.94
C PRO A 28 -18.41 10.81 -2.67
N VAL A 29 -18.18 11.12 -3.96
CA VAL A 29 -17.09 10.48 -4.72
C VAL A 29 -15.72 11.04 -4.39
N ALA A 30 -15.60 12.30 -4.00
CA ALA A 30 -14.33 12.93 -3.69
C ALA A 30 -13.75 12.53 -2.31
N ALA A 31 -14.58 12.20 -1.33
CA ALA A 31 -14.13 11.81 0.00
C ALA A 31 -13.51 10.40 0.00
N ALA A 32 -14.07 9.46 -0.75
CA ALA A 32 -13.55 8.09 -0.85
C ALA A 32 -12.18 8.01 -1.56
N ALA A 33 -11.89 8.94 -2.48
CA ALA A 33 -10.61 8.97 -3.19
C ALA A 33 -9.41 9.33 -2.31
N ASN A 34 -9.66 9.89 -1.10
CA ASN A 34 -8.59 10.26 -0.16
C ASN A 34 -8.28 9.14 0.86
N GLU A 35 -9.11 8.11 0.96
CA GLU A 35 -8.98 7.02 1.94
C GLU A 35 -8.33 5.76 1.37
N CYS A 36 -8.12 5.67 0.07
CA CYS A 36 -7.54 4.52 -0.60
C CYS A 36 -6.32 4.90 -1.43
N TYR A 37 -5.48 3.92 -1.70
CA TYR A 37 -4.33 4.06 -2.59
C TYR A 37 -4.70 3.73 -4.04
N GLY A 38 -4.31 4.59 -4.98
CA GLY A 38 -4.22 4.21 -6.39
C GLY A 38 -3.08 3.19 -6.62
N PRO A 39 -2.99 2.60 -7.82
CA PRO A 39 -1.98 1.58 -8.09
C PRO A 39 -0.54 2.04 -7.82
N ALA A 40 -0.21 3.28 -8.16
CA ALA A 40 1.14 3.83 -7.97
C ALA A 40 1.48 4.07 -6.49
N GLU A 41 0.52 4.56 -5.70
CA GLU A 41 0.68 4.77 -4.27
C GLU A 41 0.75 3.44 -3.51
N TYR A 42 -0.05 2.45 -3.93
CA TYR A 42 0.01 1.10 -3.37
C TYR A 42 1.36 0.45 -3.64
N GLU A 43 1.86 0.47 -4.90
CA GLU A 43 3.20 0.02 -5.26
C GLU A 43 4.28 0.70 -4.41
N ALA A 44 4.19 2.01 -4.26
CA ALA A 44 5.15 2.79 -3.48
C ALA A 44 5.14 2.43 -1.98
N GLU A 45 3.97 2.12 -1.40
CA GLU A 45 3.91 1.62 -0.01
C GLU A 45 4.51 0.22 0.09
N GLN A 46 4.26 -0.69 -0.87
CA GLN A 46 4.87 -2.01 -0.86
C GLN A 46 6.40 -1.95 -0.95
N ALA A 47 6.95 -1.01 -1.73
CA ALA A 47 8.39 -0.75 -1.78
C ALA A 47 8.94 -0.24 -0.44
N LEU A 48 8.22 0.69 0.22
CA LEU A 48 8.60 1.18 1.55
C LEU A 48 8.56 0.05 2.59
N ARG A 49 7.56 -0.84 2.52
CA ARG A 49 7.46 -2.02 3.41
C ARG A 49 8.63 -2.98 3.20
N LEU A 50 8.96 -3.28 1.95
CA LEU A 50 10.09 -4.15 1.61
C LEU A 50 11.41 -3.54 2.13
N GLN A 51 11.62 -2.24 1.93
CA GLN A 51 12.81 -1.54 2.45
C GLN A 51 12.86 -1.61 3.98
N SER A 52 11.73 -1.38 4.66
CA SER A 52 11.65 -1.44 6.13
C SER A 52 11.90 -2.86 6.66
N GLU A 53 11.36 -3.89 5.98
CA GLU A 53 11.60 -5.29 6.31
C GLU A 53 13.09 -5.64 6.23
N LEU A 54 13.74 -5.28 5.13
CA LEU A 54 15.19 -5.49 4.97
C LEU A 54 15.99 -4.73 6.04
N THR A 55 15.53 -3.54 6.46
CA THR A 55 16.15 -2.79 7.55
C THR A 55 16.04 -3.55 8.87
N VAL A 56 14.85 -4.08 9.20
CA VAL A 56 14.65 -4.86 10.44
C VAL A 56 15.55 -6.09 10.46
N ILE A 57 15.67 -6.83 9.34
CA ILE A 57 16.54 -8.00 9.25
C ILE A 57 18.02 -7.57 9.37
N ALA A 58 18.43 -6.55 8.61
CA ALA A 58 19.83 -6.13 8.54
C ALA A 58 20.39 -5.68 9.88
N TYR A 59 19.57 -5.05 10.72
CA TYR A 59 20.00 -4.51 12.01
C TYR A 59 19.52 -5.33 13.22
N GLY A 60 18.51 -6.18 13.04
CA GLY A 60 17.96 -7.01 14.11
C GLY A 60 18.48 -8.44 14.14
N CYS A 61 19.06 -8.95 13.05
CA CYS A 61 19.53 -10.32 12.96
C CYS A 61 21.06 -10.43 13.02
N PRO A 62 21.61 -11.50 13.65
CA PRO A 62 23.04 -11.77 13.62
C PRO A 62 23.49 -12.15 12.20
N THR A 63 24.67 -11.69 11.80
CA THR A 63 25.27 -12.09 10.54
C THR A 63 25.75 -13.54 10.63
N PRO A 64 25.34 -14.43 9.70
CA PRO A 64 25.85 -15.79 9.64
C PRO A 64 27.38 -15.85 9.45
N PRO A 65 28.07 -16.83 10.03
CA PRO A 65 29.51 -17.00 9.84
C PRO A 65 29.91 -17.08 8.36
N GLY A 66 30.97 -16.39 7.99
CA GLY A 66 31.50 -16.37 6.61
C GLY A 66 30.78 -15.45 5.64
N MET A 67 29.70 -14.76 6.07
CA MET A 67 29.01 -13.76 5.26
C MET A 67 29.48 -12.32 5.58
N PRO A 68 29.42 -11.41 4.60
CA PRO A 68 29.57 -9.98 4.88
C PRO A 68 28.49 -9.51 5.85
N PRO A 69 28.77 -8.50 6.71
CA PRO A 69 27.78 -7.97 7.64
C PRO A 69 26.47 -7.60 6.93
N LEU A 70 25.32 -8.00 7.50
CA LEU A 70 24.01 -7.72 6.90
C LEU A 70 23.76 -6.24 6.64
N PRO A 71 24.16 -5.29 7.54
CA PRO A 71 24.04 -3.85 7.26
C PRO A 71 24.82 -3.41 6.02
N VAL A 72 25.99 -4.03 5.73
CA VAL A 72 26.81 -3.73 4.56
C VAL A 72 26.11 -4.20 3.29
N GLN A 73 25.53 -5.42 3.30
CA GLN A 73 24.76 -5.95 2.17
C GLN A 73 23.54 -5.09 1.89
N TYR A 74 22.79 -4.72 2.92
CA TYR A 74 21.64 -3.81 2.83
C TYR A 74 22.04 -2.44 2.28
N GLY A 75 23.14 -1.86 2.76
CA GLY A 75 23.67 -0.58 2.27
C GLY A 75 24.00 -0.62 0.78
N ALA A 76 24.62 -1.70 0.31
CA ALA A 76 24.90 -1.90 -1.13
C ALA A 76 23.60 -2.01 -1.94
N PHE A 77 22.62 -2.76 -1.46
CA PHE A 77 21.29 -2.86 -2.08
C PHE A 77 20.60 -1.49 -2.19
N VAL A 78 20.52 -0.72 -1.10
CA VAL A 78 19.92 0.62 -1.13
C VAL A 78 20.62 1.55 -2.10
N LYS A 79 21.95 1.51 -2.15
CA LYS A 79 22.75 2.30 -3.11
C LYS A 79 22.43 1.91 -4.56
N THR A 80 22.33 0.62 -4.85
CA THR A 80 22.00 0.13 -6.20
C THR A 80 20.61 0.58 -6.65
N HIS A 81 19.63 0.60 -5.73
CA HIS A 81 18.23 0.90 -6.02
C HIS A 81 17.81 2.33 -5.63
N GLN A 82 18.76 3.20 -5.29
CA GLN A 82 18.51 4.55 -4.76
C GLN A 82 17.53 5.36 -5.60
N LYS A 83 17.71 5.35 -6.93
CA LYS A 83 16.83 6.09 -7.85
C LYS A 83 15.38 5.59 -7.79
N GLN A 84 15.19 4.29 -7.74
CA GLN A 84 13.86 3.67 -7.69
C GLN A 84 13.17 3.96 -6.35
N PHE A 85 13.88 3.82 -5.23
CA PHE A 85 13.33 4.17 -3.91
C PHE A 85 12.96 5.66 -3.83
N ALA A 86 13.79 6.56 -4.37
CA ALA A 86 13.47 7.98 -4.40
C ALA A 86 12.18 8.28 -5.19
N GLN A 87 11.92 7.58 -6.30
CA GLN A 87 10.67 7.70 -7.06
C GLN A 87 9.47 7.26 -6.24
N TRP A 88 9.50 6.09 -5.60
CA TRP A 88 8.41 5.59 -4.75
C TRP A 88 8.15 6.51 -3.56
N GLN A 89 9.20 6.97 -2.88
CA GLN A 89 9.06 7.94 -1.79
C GLN A 89 8.45 9.26 -2.27
N GLY A 90 8.81 9.73 -3.47
CA GLY A 90 8.21 10.91 -4.11
C GLY A 90 6.71 10.73 -4.37
N THR A 91 6.30 9.54 -4.84
CA THR A 91 4.89 9.19 -5.04
C THR A 91 4.10 9.25 -3.74
N LEU A 92 4.60 8.64 -2.66
CA LEU A 92 3.95 8.70 -1.33
C LEU A 92 3.89 10.13 -0.78
N ARG A 93 4.97 10.91 -0.88
CA ARG A 93 4.96 12.32 -0.45
C ARG A 93 3.95 13.15 -1.22
N THR A 94 3.81 12.91 -2.52
CA THR A 94 2.81 13.59 -3.35
C THR A 94 1.39 13.23 -2.91
N HIS A 95 1.12 11.96 -2.64
CA HIS A 95 -0.16 11.51 -2.09
C HIS A 95 -0.44 12.17 -0.73
N LEU A 96 0.52 12.13 0.20
CA LEU A 96 0.38 12.71 1.53
C LEU A 96 0.14 14.22 1.48
N ARG A 97 0.82 14.94 0.58
CA ARG A 97 0.58 16.39 0.36
C ARG A 97 -0.84 16.65 -0.10
N ARG A 98 -1.35 15.86 -1.02
CA ARG A 98 -2.70 15.99 -1.57
C ARG A 98 -3.78 15.69 -0.54
N THR A 99 -3.56 14.68 0.31
CA THR A 99 -4.58 14.16 1.23
C THR A 99 -4.57 14.81 2.60
N LEU A 100 -3.40 15.15 3.12
CA LEU A 100 -3.23 15.66 4.49
C LEU A 100 -2.78 17.14 4.52
N GLY A 101 -2.13 17.62 3.48
CA GLY A 101 -1.54 18.96 3.47
C GLY A 101 -0.41 19.12 4.49
N GLY A 102 -0.10 20.38 4.85
CA GLY A 102 0.83 20.69 5.94
C GLY A 102 2.26 20.17 5.74
N ASN A 103 2.90 19.69 6.81
CA ASN A 103 4.27 19.20 6.78
C ASN A 103 4.35 17.75 6.25
N VAL A 104 4.63 17.63 4.95
CA VAL A 104 4.68 16.36 4.22
C VAL A 104 5.77 15.41 4.73
N ASP A 105 6.93 15.95 5.11
CA ASP A 105 8.03 15.11 5.60
C ASP A 105 7.65 14.45 6.93
N ARG A 106 7.01 15.20 7.83
CA ARG A 106 6.49 14.64 9.08
C ARG A 106 5.43 13.56 8.83
N HIS A 107 4.55 13.74 7.84
CA HIS A 107 3.57 12.71 7.48
C HIS A 107 4.23 11.46 6.91
N PHE A 108 5.26 11.64 6.09
CA PHE A 108 6.03 10.52 5.54
C PHE A 108 6.80 9.78 6.64
N ASP A 109 7.44 10.46 7.56
CA ASP A 109 8.15 9.87 8.69
C ASP A 109 7.19 9.09 9.61
N ASN A 110 5.99 9.62 9.85
CA ASN A 110 4.95 8.92 10.60
C ASN A 110 4.51 7.63 9.88
N LEU A 111 4.33 7.67 8.56
CA LEU A 111 3.99 6.49 7.75
C LEU A 111 5.11 5.44 7.82
N ALA A 112 6.36 5.85 7.63
CA ALA A 112 7.52 4.95 7.71
C ALA A 112 7.64 4.31 9.09
N SER A 113 7.45 5.11 10.16
CA SER A 113 7.46 4.63 11.54
C SER A 113 6.33 3.63 11.82
N LEU A 114 5.11 3.90 11.32
CA LEU A 114 3.99 2.99 11.44
C LEU A 114 4.28 1.63 10.79
N ILE A 115 4.82 1.64 9.58
CA ILE A 115 5.20 0.43 8.85
C ILE A 115 6.29 -0.34 9.59
N SER A 116 7.34 0.34 10.03
CA SER A 116 8.45 -0.27 10.78
C SER A 116 7.98 -0.89 12.10
N ASN A 117 7.07 -0.22 12.82
CA ASN A 117 6.47 -0.76 14.04
C ASN A 117 5.62 -2.00 13.77
N GLN A 118 4.83 -2.03 12.69
CA GLN A 118 4.06 -3.21 12.31
C GLN A 118 4.97 -4.41 12.02
N LEU A 119 6.09 -4.20 11.35
CA LEU A 119 7.06 -5.24 11.03
C LEU A 119 7.79 -5.72 12.29
N SER A 120 8.23 -4.81 13.14
CA SER A 120 8.89 -5.14 14.41
C SER A 120 7.97 -5.89 15.39
N ASN A 121 6.68 -5.54 15.42
CA ASN A 121 5.70 -6.27 16.24
C ASN A 121 5.53 -7.72 15.75
N ARG A 122 5.56 -7.98 14.44
CA ARG A 122 5.55 -9.35 13.89
C ARG A 122 6.79 -10.13 14.33
N HIS A 123 7.94 -9.47 14.34
CA HIS A 123 9.19 -10.04 14.86
C HIS A 123 9.07 -10.41 16.36
N ALA A 124 8.41 -9.56 17.17
CA ALA A 124 8.22 -9.81 18.59
C ALA A 124 7.23 -10.94 18.93
N LEU A 125 6.36 -11.36 17.98
CA LEU A 125 5.42 -12.48 18.17
C LEU A 125 6.08 -13.85 18.11
N VAL A 126 7.26 -13.95 17.54
CA VAL A 126 8.09 -15.16 17.50
C VAL A 126 9.42 -14.86 18.17
N SER A 127 10.20 -15.89 18.53
CA SER A 127 11.53 -15.61 19.06
C SER A 127 12.40 -14.91 18.01
N PRO A 128 13.30 -13.99 18.39
CA PRO A 128 14.21 -13.32 17.46
C PRO A 128 15.02 -14.32 16.61
N GLN A 129 15.42 -15.42 17.20
CA GLN A 129 16.16 -16.48 16.51
C GLN A 129 15.30 -17.12 15.42
N THR A 130 14.08 -17.55 15.74
CA THR A 130 13.14 -18.17 14.77
C THR A 130 12.83 -17.23 13.63
N TYR A 131 12.62 -15.93 13.90
CA TYR A 131 12.40 -14.94 12.88
C TYR A 131 13.61 -14.83 11.94
N CYS A 132 14.81 -14.65 12.50
CA CYS A 132 16.02 -14.46 11.71
C CYS A 132 16.34 -15.70 10.85
N GLU A 133 16.16 -16.92 11.39
CA GLU A 133 16.33 -18.16 10.62
C GLU A 133 15.36 -18.23 9.42
N ALA A 134 14.09 -17.87 9.64
CA ALA A 134 13.07 -17.90 8.60
C ALA A 134 13.31 -16.86 7.49
N GLU A 135 13.77 -15.64 7.86
CA GLU A 135 13.89 -14.52 6.91
C GLU A 135 15.26 -14.43 6.22
N MET A 136 16.27 -15.16 6.69
CA MET A 136 17.64 -15.04 6.16
C MET A 136 17.76 -15.41 4.68
N ALA A 137 17.11 -16.51 4.26
CA ALA A 137 17.13 -16.93 2.86
C ALA A 137 16.47 -15.88 1.95
N ARG A 138 15.35 -15.31 2.41
CA ARG A 138 14.63 -14.24 1.71
C ARG A 138 15.43 -12.95 1.66
N PHE A 139 16.09 -12.57 2.76
CA PHE A 139 16.99 -11.42 2.77
C PHE A 139 18.06 -11.53 1.70
N GLY A 140 18.75 -12.69 1.63
CA GLY A 140 19.78 -12.93 0.62
C GLY A 140 19.28 -12.81 -0.82
N GLN A 141 18.07 -13.32 -1.10
CA GLN A 141 17.43 -13.20 -2.41
C GLN A 141 17.11 -11.76 -2.76
N LEU A 142 16.53 -11.01 -1.82
CA LEU A 142 16.11 -9.62 -2.04
C LEU A 142 17.29 -8.67 -2.26
N VAL A 143 18.36 -8.78 -1.44
CA VAL A 143 19.52 -7.90 -1.58
C VAL A 143 20.35 -8.16 -2.82
N ALA A 144 20.19 -9.34 -3.45
CA ALA A 144 20.85 -9.70 -4.72
C ALA A 144 20.05 -9.27 -5.96
N MET A 145 18.82 -8.76 -5.81
CA MET A 145 17.96 -8.40 -6.95
C MET A 145 18.53 -7.27 -7.79
N LYS A 146 18.36 -7.39 -9.09
CA LYS A 146 18.57 -6.31 -10.05
C LYS A 146 17.38 -5.34 -10.05
N PRO A 147 17.52 -4.12 -10.59
CA PRO A 147 16.43 -3.13 -10.59
C PRO A 147 15.09 -3.64 -11.17
N ASP A 148 15.14 -4.36 -12.30
CA ASP A 148 13.94 -4.91 -12.92
C ASP A 148 13.29 -6.04 -12.10
N GLU A 149 14.09 -6.81 -11.39
CA GLU A 149 13.63 -7.88 -10.49
C GLU A 149 12.94 -7.28 -9.27
N LEU A 150 13.55 -6.25 -8.67
CA LEU A 150 12.94 -5.51 -7.57
C LEU A 150 11.60 -4.89 -7.97
N LEU A 151 11.52 -4.30 -9.17
CA LEU A 151 10.28 -3.72 -9.67
C LEU A 151 9.18 -4.79 -9.82
N ARG A 152 9.51 -5.95 -10.40
CA ARG A 152 8.57 -7.08 -10.48
C ARG A 152 8.15 -7.58 -9.09
N GLN A 153 9.11 -7.72 -8.17
CA GLN A 153 8.84 -8.15 -6.80
C GLN A 153 7.89 -7.21 -6.05
N VAL A 154 8.04 -5.90 -6.22
CA VAL A 154 7.17 -4.91 -5.60
C VAL A 154 5.76 -4.91 -6.21
N ARG A 155 5.65 -5.14 -7.53
CA ARG A 155 4.40 -5.20 -8.29
C ARG A 155 3.67 -6.53 -8.21
N ASP A 156 4.32 -7.56 -7.69
CA ASP A 156 3.70 -8.89 -7.60
C ASP A 156 2.46 -8.85 -6.71
N ASN A 157 1.31 -9.09 -7.31
CA ASN A 157 -0.01 -9.12 -6.67
C ASN A 157 -0.51 -10.58 -6.43
N SER A 158 0.36 -11.58 -6.59
CA SER A 158 0.01 -12.99 -6.37
C SER A 158 -0.41 -13.29 -4.92
N VAL A 159 -0.06 -12.41 -3.99
CA VAL A 159 -0.45 -12.49 -2.58
C VAL A 159 -1.04 -11.16 -2.10
N VAL A 160 -2.11 -11.24 -1.30
CA VAL A 160 -2.65 -10.07 -0.60
C VAL A 160 -1.62 -9.57 0.40
N ARG A 161 -1.17 -8.33 0.23
CA ARG A 161 -0.18 -7.71 1.10
C ARG A 161 -0.86 -6.70 2.04
N MET A 162 -0.31 -6.58 3.24
CA MET A 162 -0.75 -5.53 4.17
C MET A 162 -0.51 -4.15 3.57
N SER A 163 -1.45 -3.24 3.79
CA SER A 163 -1.33 -1.84 3.44
C SER A 163 -1.93 -0.97 4.55
N THR A 164 -1.43 0.26 4.70
CA THR A 164 -1.97 1.22 5.66
C THR A 164 -3.30 1.81 5.20
N ARG A 165 -3.56 1.75 3.89
CA ARG A 165 -4.82 2.13 3.25
C ARG A 165 -5.21 1.07 2.23
N PRO A 166 -6.50 0.76 2.06
CA PRO A 166 -6.91 -0.19 1.05
C PRO A 166 -6.60 0.34 -0.37
N PRO A 167 -6.39 -0.52 -1.36
CA PRO A 167 -6.34 -0.09 -2.75
C PRO A 167 -7.73 0.42 -3.19
N CYS A 168 -7.76 1.47 -4.02
CA CYS A 168 -9.01 2.06 -4.55
C CYS A 168 -9.77 1.13 -5.50
N ARG A 169 -9.09 0.14 -6.04
CA ARG A 169 -9.69 -0.96 -6.80
C ARG A 169 -9.27 -2.26 -6.16
N PRO A 170 -10.15 -3.27 -6.11
CA PRO A 170 -9.75 -4.60 -5.67
C PRO A 170 -8.51 -5.04 -6.46
N ILE A 171 -7.52 -5.57 -5.76
CA ILE A 171 -6.38 -6.21 -6.41
C ILE A 171 -6.93 -7.52 -6.95
N GLU A 172 -6.98 -7.66 -8.28
CA GLU A 172 -7.23 -8.94 -8.90
C GLU A 172 -6.03 -9.83 -8.59
N VAL A 173 -6.22 -10.74 -7.64
CA VAL A 173 -5.25 -11.79 -7.36
C VAL A 173 -5.38 -12.77 -8.52
N GLU A 174 -4.44 -12.72 -9.46
CA GLU A 174 -4.32 -13.74 -10.48
C GLU A 174 -3.92 -15.05 -9.78
N LEU A 175 -4.93 -15.86 -9.44
CA LEU A 175 -4.71 -17.21 -8.95
C LEU A 175 -4.05 -17.97 -10.09
N ARG A 176 -2.72 -18.05 -10.10
CA ARG A 176 -2.03 -19.08 -10.89
C ARG A 176 -2.55 -20.42 -10.39
N GLU A 177 -3.35 -21.06 -11.21
CA GLU A 177 -3.67 -22.47 -10.99
C GLU A 177 -2.34 -23.20 -10.79
N PRO A 178 -2.20 -23.98 -9.70
CA PRO A 178 -1.01 -24.79 -9.52
C PRO A 178 -0.93 -25.68 -10.76
N GLU A 179 0.15 -25.55 -11.52
CA GLU A 179 0.47 -26.44 -12.62
C GLU A 179 0.51 -27.86 -12.03
N VAL A 180 -0.61 -28.56 -12.19
CA VAL A 180 -0.70 -29.96 -11.78
C VAL A 180 0.29 -30.70 -12.67
N VAL A 181 1.49 -30.90 -12.14
CA VAL A 181 2.45 -31.82 -12.73
C VAL A 181 1.74 -33.16 -12.74
N GLN A 182 1.17 -33.51 -13.89
CA GLN A 182 0.71 -34.85 -14.19
C GLN A 182 1.96 -35.75 -14.22
N ALA A 183 2.45 -36.10 -13.03
CA ALA A 183 3.37 -37.19 -12.87
C ALA A 183 2.62 -38.47 -13.33
N GLY A 184 2.83 -38.81 -14.60
CA GLY A 184 2.25 -39.98 -15.21
C GLY A 184 2.58 -41.21 -14.37
N LEU A 185 1.57 -41.68 -13.65
CA LEU A 185 1.59 -43.00 -13.03
C LEU A 185 1.61 -44.03 -14.18
N ARG A 186 2.79 -44.36 -14.68
CA ARG A 186 2.98 -45.56 -15.51
C ARG A 186 2.83 -46.78 -14.59
N ILE A 187 1.64 -47.33 -14.62
CA ILE A 187 1.44 -48.69 -14.13
C ILE A 187 2.17 -49.60 -15.14
N LEU A 188 3.25 -50.23 -14.71
CA LEU A 188 3.92 -51.30 -15.44
C LEU A 188 3.10 -52.57 -15.27
N PRO A 189 3.01 -53.42 -16.33
CA PRO A 189 2.25 -54.65 -16.32
C PRO A 189 2.83 -55.71 -15.43
#